data_76a75a1ae8f751d6c92cdaba6f3a49ed
#
_entry.id   76a75a1ae8f751d6c92cdaba6f3a49ed
#
_cell.length_a   1.000
_cell.length_b   1.000
_cell.length_c   1.000
_cell.angle_alpha   90.00
_cell.angle_beta   90.00
_cell.angle_gamma   90.00
#
_symmetry.space_group_name_H-M   'P 1'
#
loop_
_entity.id
_entity.type
_entity.pdbx_description
1 polymer ?
#
loop_
_entity_poly.entity_id
_entity_poly.type
_entity_poly.pdbx_seq_one_letter_code
_entity_poly.pdbx_strand_id
1 'polypeptide(L)'
;YYKVDEGYFGYMPIFDSAQILLKVTSFGRDSVTEQSFAVYEVVSNKYLTEKPIAPNKSQRDSTFYLNFDPVAEGVYNPDEPLFTFTLGGEGKYPSTTSAVTLEPTEAGKKYIRRLMLQEGEYAGDYSIYSADSLKYWVEAFKGLYIAPNPEKPLTEYGKGTIFATELTYSGLSVYGRNRVKDDPSLIKDTIGMVYYFYESGTEFGNVSVNTITHDYTKYNPATAENVKIEIAEAREPKPDEEDKRPDNP
;
A
#
# COMPACT_ATOMS: atom_id res chain seq x y z
N TYR A 1 -12.70 15.74 -17.72
CA TYR A 1 -12.40 17.18 -17.69
C TYR A 1 -12.96 17.74 -16.40
N TYR A 2 -12.12 18.00 -15.42
CA TYR A 2 -12.52 18.54 -14.12
C TYR A 2 -12.72 20.04 -14.25
N LYS A 3 -13.77 20.56 -13.62
CA LYS A 3 -13.88 22.02 -13.44
C LYS A 3 -12.82 22.43 -12.42
N VAL A 4 -11.76 23.04 -12.89
CA VAL A 4 -10.60 23.46 -12.09
C VAL A 4 -10.99 24.41 -10.95
N ASP A 5 -12.09 25.15 -11.12
CA ASP A 5 -12.51 26.23 -10.21
C ASP A 5 -13.05 25.77 -8.84
N GLU A 6 -13.49 24.51 -8.70
CA GLU A 6 -14.07 23.98 -7.44
C GLU A 6 -13.47 22.62 -7.04
N GLY A 7 -12.52 22.07 -7.83
CA GLY A 7 -11.97 20.75 -7.65
C GLY A 7 -12.99 19.64 -7.87
N TYR A 8 -12.53 18.40 -7.74
CA TYR A 8 -13.37 17.22 -7.95
C TYR A 8 -14.43 17.06 -6.86
N PHE A 9 -14.10 17.40 -5.62
CA PHE A 9 -15.02 17.29 -4.50
C PHE A 9 -15.99 18.48 -4.37
N GLY A 10 -15.82 19.54 -5.16
CA GLY A 10 -16.70 20.70 -5.20
C GLY A 10 -16.55 21.63 -3.98
N TYR A 11 -17.56 22.48 -3.77
CA TYR A 11 -17.51 23.51 -2.75
C TYR A 11 -17.78 22.94 -1.34
N MET A 12 -16.91 23.24 -0.39
CA MET A 12 -16.99 22.81 1.01
C MET A 12 -17.29 21.30 1.15
N PRO A 13 -16.42 20.44 0.68
CA PRO A 13 -16.66 19.00 0.70
C PRO A 13 -16.72 18.46 2.13
N ILE A 14 -17.53 17.42 2.31
CA ILE A 14 -17.73 16.69 3.55
C ILE A 14 -17.31 15.25 3.30
N PHE A 15 -16.40 14.73 4.07
CA PHE A 15 -16.00 13.31 4.02
C PHE A 15 -17.11 12.44 4.60
N ASP A 16 -17.46 11.37 3.89
CA ASP A 16 -18.44 10.38 4.34
C ASP A 16 -17.77 9.03 4.65
N SER A 17 -17.01 8.48 3.71
CA SER A 17 -16.37 7.17 3.88
C SER A 17 -15.17 6.99 2.94
N ALA A 18 -14.32 6.03 3.27
CA ALA A 18 -13.25 5.56 2.40
C ALA A 18 -13.28 4.04 2.28
N GLN A 19 -12.89 3.54 1.13
CA GLN A 19 -12.78 2.12 0.83
C GLN A 19 -11.47 1.85 0.10
N ILE A 20 -10.88 0.69 0.33
CA ILE A 20 -9.81 0.19 -0.51
C ILE A 20 -10.39 -0.78 -1.53
N LEU A 21 -10.12 -0.54 -2.80
CA LEU A 21 -10.45 -1.48 -3.87
C LEU A 21 -9.31 -2.48 -3.96
N LEU A 22 -9.63 -3.74 -3.76
CA LEU A 22 -8.67 -4.85 -3.85
C LEU A 22 -9.19 -5.93 -4.79
N LYS A 23 -8.30 -6.45 -5.62
CA LYS A 23 -8.51 -7.67 -6.38
C LYS A 23 -7.47 -8.69 -5.96
N VAL A 24 -7.88 -9.66 -5.16
CA VAL A 24 -7.02 -10.75 -4.74
C VAL A 24 -6.96 -11.79 -5.86
N THR A 25 -5.77 -12.03 -6.40
CA THR A 25 -5.55 -12.98 -7.50
C THR A 25 -5.17 -14.37 -7.01
N SER A 26 -4.53 -14.44 -5.86
CA SER A 26 -4.19 -15.69 -5.20
C SER A 26 -4.05 -15.48 -3.70
N PHE A 27 -4.22 -16.55 -2.94
CA PHE A 27 -4.00 -16.58 -1.50
C PHE A 27 -3.48 -17.95 -1.07
N GLY A 28 -2.87 -17.99 0.11
CA GLY A 28 -2.30 -19.18 0.70
C GLY A 28 -3.37 -20.17 1.19
N ARG A 29 -2.95 -21.09 2.08
CA ARG A 29 -3.80 -22.21 2.53
C ARG A 29 -5.00 -21.78 3.37
N ASP A 30 -4.82 -20.77 4.22
CA ASP A 30 -5.86 -20.28 5.11
C ASP A 30 -6.58 -19.10 4.50
N SER A 31 -7.76 -19.35 3.96
CA SER A 31 -8.62 -18.33 3.33
C SER A 31 -9.77 -17.87 4.24
N VAL A 32 -9.81 -18.35 5.48
CA VAL A 32 -10.93 -18.12 6.40
C VAL A 32 -10.54 -17.27 7.60
N THR A 33 -9.31 -17.37 8.08
CA THR A 33 -8.89 -16.59 9.25
C THR A 33 -8.92 -15.11 8.94
N GLU A 34 -9.57 -14.36 9.80
CA GLU A 34 -9.62 -12.90 9.74
C GLU A 34 -8.25 -12.30 10.02
N GLN A 35 -7.82 -11.40 9.15
CA GLN A 35 -6.58 -10.65 9.29
C GLN A 35 -6.85 -9.17 9.22
N SER A 36 -6.34 -8.44 10.19
CA SER A 36 -6.42 -6.97 10.23
C SER A 36 -5.16 -6.34 9.66
N PHE A 37 -5.35 -5.28 8.90
CA PHE A 37 -4.28 -4.50 8.25
C PHE A 37 -4.40 -3.04 8.64
N ALA A 38 -3.24 -2.38 8.67
CA ALA A 38 -3.13 -0.95 8.83
C ALA A 38 -2.53 -0.34 7.55
N VAL A 39 -3.01 0.83 7.18
CA VAL A 39 -2.57 1.60 6.01
C VAL A 39 -1.87 2.85 6.50
N TYR A 40 -0.69 3.12 5.99
CA TYR A 40 0.15 4.25 6.35
C TYR A 40 0.46 5.13 5.15
N GLU A 41 0.71 6.41 5.38
CA GLU A 41 1.21 7.31 4.36
C GLU A 41 2.71 7.07 4.12
N VAL A 42 3.10 6.96 2.85
CA VAL A 42 4.51 6.98 2.46
C VAL A 42 5.01 8.41 2.53
N VAL A 43 6.02 8.67 3.38
CA VAL A 43 6.58 10.00 3.62
C VAL A 43 7.95 10.22 2.98
N SER A 44 8.64 9.15 2.61
CA SER A 44 9.98 9.21 2.03
C SER A 44 9.94 9.57 0.55
N ASN A 45 10.81 10.49 0.12
CA ASN A 45 11.03 10.80 -1.30
C ASN A 45 11.93 9.77 -2.03
N LYS A 46 12.55 8.85 -1.30
CA LYS A 46 13.51 7.86 -1.83
C LYS A 46 12.97 7.03 -3.01
N TYR A 47 11.64 6.87 -3.07
CA TYR A 47 10.97 6.02 -4.05
C TYR A 47 10.27 6.80 -5.17
N LEU A 48 10.36 8.12 -5.14
CA LEU A 48 9.90 8.96 -6.24
C LEU A 48 10.99 8.99 -7.31
N THR A 49 10.69 8.45 -8.47
CA THR A 49 11.60 8.54 -9.61
C THR A 49 11.35 9.85 -10.34
N GLU A 50 12.34 10.74 -10.39
CA GLU A 50 12.25 12.01 -11.14
C GLU A 50 12.38 11.81 -12.67
N LYS A 51 12.81 10.63 -13.11
CA LYS A 51 13.03 10.34 -14.52
C LYS A 51 11.92 9.47 -15.08
N PRO A 52 11.33 9.86 -16.20
CA PRO A 52 10.43 8.98 -16.94
C PRO A 52 11.17 7.69 -17.28
N ILE A 53 10.56 6.56 -16.94
CA ILE A 53 11.10 5.26 -17.29
C ILE A 53 10.90 5.10 -18.78
N ALA A 54 12.00 5.05 -19.54
CA ALA A 54 11.91 4.73 -20.95
C ALA A 54 11.18 3.38 -21.10
N PRO A 55 10.23 3.25 -22.04
CA PRO A 55 9.31 2.10 -22.13
C PRO A 55 9.97 0.72 -22.18
N ASN A 56 11.29 0.65 -22.37
CA ASN A 56 12.04 -0.60 -22.49
C ASN A 56 13.22 -0.73 -21.52
N LYS A 57 13.31 0.12 -20.50
CA LYS A 57 14.35 0.00 -19.48
C LYS A 57 13.71 -0.46 -18.18
N SER A 58 14.14 -1.62 -17.68
CA SER A 58 13.82 -2.06 -16.32
C SER A 58 14.26 -0.98 -15.33
N GLN A 59 13.45 -0.71 -14.32
CA GLN A 59 13.77 0.17 -13.18
C GLN A 59 14.95 -0.41 -12.40
N ARG A 60 16.15 -0.25 -12.87
CA ARG A 60 17.35 -0.81 -12.21
C ARG A 60 17.95 0.12 -11.16
N ASP A 61 17.58 1.38 -11.16
CA ASP A 61 18.21 2.38 -10.29
C ASP A 61 17.68 2.36 -8.85
N SER A 62 16.58 1.63 -8.59
CA SER A 62 16.03 1.42 -7.26
C SER A 62 15.63 -0.03 -7.09
N THR A 63 16.60 -0.88 -6.73
CA THR A 63 16.33 -2.28 -6.41
C THR A 63 15.90 -2.40 -4.96
N PHE A 64 14.69 -2.91 -4.75
CA PHE A 64 14.18 -3.24 -3.42
C PHE A 64 14.34 -4.74 -3.18
N TYR A 65 14.95 -5.07 -2.06
CA TYR A 65 15.11 -6.45 -1.63
C TYR A 65 13.99 -6.85 -0.69
N LEU A 66 13.62 -8.11 -0.64
CA LEU A 66 12.57 -8.63 0.24
C LEU A 66 12.84 -8.40 1.74
N ASN A 67 14.11 -8.26 2.12
CA ASN A 67 14.54 -7.96 3.48
C ASN A 67 14.66 -6.46 3.77
N PHE A 68 14.15 -5.62 2.89
CA PHE A 68 14.08 -4.20 3.08
C PHE A 68 13.21 -3.86 4.31
N ASP A 69 13.73 -3.06 5.22
CA ASP A 69 13.01 -2.61 6.40
C ASP A 69 12.47 -1.18 6.17
N PRO A 70 11.18 -1.05 5.87
CA PRO A 70 10.58 0.25 5.56
C PRO A 70 10.52 1.20 6.77
N VAL A 71 10.54 0.69 8.00
CA VAL A 71 10.58 1.51 9.22
C VAL A 71 11.98 2.08 9.41
N ALA A 72 13.00 1.22 9.35
CA ALA A 72 14.41 1.67 9.49
C ALA A 72 14.82 2.66 8.39
N GLU A 73 14.23 2.52 7.19
CA GLU A 73 14.46 3.43 6.05
C GLU A 73 13.57 4.69 6.10
N GLY A 74 12.71 4.84 7.10
CA GLY A 74 11.83 6.00 7.26
C GLY A 74 10.79 6.16 6.14
N VAL A 75 10.30 5.05 5.59
CA VAL A 75 9.31 5.07 4.50
C VAL A 75 7.97 5.58 4.99
N TYR A 76 7.57 5.16 6.16
CA TYR A 76 6.33 5.55 6.81
C TYR A 76 6.52 5.68 8.33
N ASN A 77 5.60 6.35 9.00
CA ASN A 77 5.57 6.41 10.46
C ASN A 77 4.69 5.27 11.02
N PRO A 78 5.26 4.28 11.71
CA PRO A 78 4.50 3.15 12.25
C PRO A 78 3.51 3.54 13.36
N ASP A 79 3.70 4.70 13.99
CA ASP A 79 2.84 5.20 15.06
C ASP A 79 1.61 5.97 14.55
N GLU A 80 1.53 6.22 13.24
CA GLU A 80 0.47 7.02 12.63
C GLU A 80 -0.26 6.26 11.48
N PRO A 81 -0.97 5.17 11.78
CA PRO A 81 -1.81 4.54 10.77
C PRO A 81 -2.92 5.49 10.32
N LEU A 82 -3.15 5.58 9.01
CA LEU A 82 -4.24 6.37 8.43
C LEU A 82 -5.58 5.63 8.56
N PHE A 83 -5.57 4.34 8.22
CA PHE A 83 -6.76 3.51 8.18
C PHE A 83 -6.45 2.12 8.70
N THR A 84 -7.50 1.42 9.12
CA THR A 84 -7.46 -0.02 9.32
C THR A 84 -8.54 -0.70 8.49
N PHE A 85 -8.33 -1.96 8.12
CA PHE A 85 -9.32 -2.80 7.47
C PHE A 85 -9.06 -4.27 7.78
N THR A 86 -10.03 -5.12 7.45
CA THR A 86 -9.97 -6.55 7.75
C THR A 86 -10.33 -7.35 6.51
N LEU A 87 -9.59 -8.44 6.28
CA LEU A 87 -9.87 -9.44 5.24
C LEU A 87 -10.03 -10.81 5.88
N GLY A 88 -10.74 -11.70 5.20
CA GLY A 88 -11.02 -13.05 5.69
C GLY A 88 -12.28 -13.11 6.56
N GLY A 89 -12.36 -14.12 7.43
CA GLY A 89 -13.54 -14.38 8.22
C GLY A 89 -14.74 -14.80 7.36
N GLU A 90 -15.95 -14.40 7.76
CA GLU A 90 -17.17 -14.72 7.02
C GLU A 90 -17.22 -14.04 5.64
N GLY A 91 -16.59 -12.86 5.50
CA GLY A 91 -16.51 -12.12 4.26
C GLY A 91 -15.54 -12.69 3.24
N LYS A 92 -14.66 -13.58 3.67
CA LYS A 92 -13.60 -14.23 2.86
C LYS A 92 -12.66 -13.22 2.20
N TYR A 93 -11.69 -13.75 1.44
CA TYR A 93 -10.82 -12.91 0.62
C TYR A 93 -11.51 -12.62 -0.72
N PRO A 94 -11.52 -11.35 -1.19
CA PRO A 94 -12.18 -11.03 -2.45
C PRO A 94 -11.45 -11.65 -3.63
N SER A 95 -12.13 -12.50 -4.41
CA SER A 95 -11.61 -13.13 -5.63
C SER A 95 -11.82 -12.28 -6.89
N THR A 96 -12.59 -11.21 -6.77
CA THR A 96 -12.81 -10.20 -7.81
C THR A 96 -12.51 -8.83 -7.20
N THR A 97 -12.41 -7.78 -8.02
CA THR A 97 -12.27 -6.42 -7.48
C THR A 97 -13.43 -6.12 -6.53
N SER A 98 -13.11 -5.88 -5.28
CA SER A 98 -14.07 -5.63 -4.22
C SER A 98 -13.69 -4.41 -3.42
N ALA A 99 -14.68 -3.68 -2.95
CA ALA A 99 -14.51 -2.56 -2.06
C ALA A 99 -14.51 -3.06 -0.60
N VAL A 100 -13.44 -2.77 0.12
CA VAL A 100 -13.30 -3.07 1.55
C VAL A 100 -13.33 -1.75 2.30
N THR A 101 -14.24 -1.62 3.26
CA THR A 101 -14.38 -0.40 4.05
C THR A 101 -13.14 -0.15 4.89
N LEU A 102 -12.68 1.08 4.88
CA LEU A 102 -11.57 1.57 5.69
C LEU A 102 -12.11 2.29 6.93
N GLU A 103 -11.59 1.92 8.09
CA GLU A 103 -11.84 2.61 9.35
C GLU A 103 -10.79 3.72 9.52
N PRO A 104 -11.16 5.00 9.38
CA PRO A 104 -10.21 6.09 9.45
C PRO A 104 -9.83 6.41 10.90
N THR A 105 -8.53 6.56 11.14
CA THR A 105 -7.99 7.19 12.34
C THR A 105 -8.10 8.72 12.24
N GLU A 106 -7.68 9.47 13.26
CA GLU A 106 -7.59 10.93 13.17
C GLU A 106 -6.56 11.36 12.11
N ALA A 107 -5.43 10.64 11.99
CA ALA A 107 -4.45 10.86 10.91
C ALA A 107 -5.08 10.58 9.54
N GLY A 108 -5.87 9.52 9.41
CA GLY A 108 -6.60 9.20 8.18
C GLY A 108 -7.61 10.26 7.78
N LYS A 109 -8.38 10.79 8.72
CA LYS A 109 -9.30 11.91 8.47
C LYS A 109 -8.54 13.15 7.99
N LYS A 110 -7.38 13.44 8.59
CA LYS A 110 -6.51 14.53 8.17
C LYS A 110 -5.96 14.30 6.75
N TYR A 111 -5.51 13.08 6.44
CA TYR A 111 -5.08 12.71 5.10
C TYR A 111 -6.19 12.91 4.06
N ILE A 112 -7.42 12.50 4.36
CA ILE A 112 -8.59 12.72 3.48
C ILE A 112 -8.88 14.21 3.28
N ARG A 113 -8.80 15.04 4.35
CA ARG A 113 -8.99 16.49 4.20
C ARG A 113 -7.92 17.12 3.30
N ARG A 114 -6.69 16.61 3.31
CA ARG A 114 -5.63 17.02 2.35
C ARG A 114 -6.00 16.62 0.93
N LEU A 115 -6.47 15.39 0.70
CA LEU A 115 -6.97 14.95 -0.62
C LEU A 115 -8.15 15.80 -1.11
N MET A 116 -9.02 16.23 -0.21
CA MET A 116 -10.15 17.11 -0.53
C MET A 116 -9.75 18.59 -0.63
N LEU A 117 -8.47 18.93 -0.50
CA LEU A 117 -7.92 20.30 -0.52
C LEU A 117 -8.52 21.22 0.55
N GLN A 118 -8.90 20.65 1.69
CA GLN A 118 -9.43 21.42 2.82
C GLN A 118 -8.33 21.87 3.78
N GLU A 119 -7.18 21.17 3.77
CA GLU A 119 -6.03 21.50 4.61
C GLU A 119 -4.72 21.11 3.91
N GLY A 120 -3.57 21.49 4.49
CA GLY A 120 -2.24 21.19 3.99
C GLY A 120 -1.74 22.23 3.00
N GLU A 121 -0.62 21.90 2.34
CA GLU A 121 0.09 22.79 1.42
C GLU A 121 -0.77 23.26 0.25
N TYR A 122 -1.62 22.39 -0.26
CA TYR A 122 -2.48 22.65 -1.42
C TYR A 122 -3.93 22.98 -1.05
N ALA A 123 -4.17 23.46 0.18
CA ALA A 123 -5.51 23.84 0.60
C ALA A 123 -6.10 24.93 -0.31
N GLY A 124 -7.21 24.63 -0.97
CA GLY A 124 -7.86 25.53 -1.93
C GLY A 124 -7.20 25.63 -3.30
N ASP A 125 -6.06 24.98 -3.52
CA ASP A 125 -5.39 24.94 -4.82
C ASP A 125 -5.83 23.73 -5.65
N TYR A 126 -6.89 23.90 -6.40
CA TYR A 126 -7.44 22.85 -7.26
C TYR A 126 -6.56 22.49 -8.46
N SER A 127 -5.57 23.33 -8.79
CA SER A 127 -4.67 23.06 -9.92
C SER A 127 -3.80 21.82 -9.70
N ILE A 128 -3.62 21.38 -8.45
CA ILE A 128 -2.88 20.17 -8.11
C ILE A 128 -3.46 18.91 -8.78
N TYR A 129 -4.75 18.91 -9.13
CA TYR A 129 -5.41 17.83 -9.85
C TYR A 129 -5.38 17.98 -11.39
N SER A 130 -4.69 18.98 -11.92
CA SER A 130 -4.48 19.10 -13.36
C SER A 130 -3.40 18.11 -13.83
N ALA A 131 -3.47 17.74 -15.11
CA ALA A 131 -2.46 16.86 -15.71
C ALA A 131 -1.04 17.45 -15.63
N ASP A 132 -0.92 18.78 -15.77
CA ASP A 132 0.36 19.48 -15.70
C ASP A 132 0.97 19.49 -14.28
N SER A 133 0.17 19.22 -13.27
CA SER A 133 0.58 19.20 -11.86
C SER A 133 0.91 17.81 -11.31
N LEU A 134 0.91 16.77 -12.15
CA LEU A 134 1.11 15.38 -11.73
C LEU A 134 2.37 15.21 -10.85
N LYS A 135 3.47 15.88 -11.18
CA LYS A 135 4.71 15.85 -10.40
C LYS A 135 4.46 16.34 -8.96
N TYR A 136 3.81 17.46 -8.79
CA TYR A 136 3.53 18.03 -7.47
C TYR A 136 2.53 17.19 -6.70
N TRP A 137 1.55 16.62 -7.39
CA TRP A 137 0.61 15.69 -6.78
C TRP A 137 1.31 14.45 -6.21
N VAL A 138 2.21 13.84 -6.98
CA VAL A 138 3.00 12.67 -6.53
C VAL A 138 3.93 13.04 -5.37
N GLU A 139 4.49 14.24 -5.34
CA GLU A 139 5.30 14.73 -4.23
C GLU A 139 4.47 14.95 -2.95
N ALA A 140 3.21 15.40 -3.09
CA ALA A 140 2.29 15.62 -1.97
C ALA A 140 1.67 14.31 -1.43
N PHE A 141 1.42 13.34 -2.33
CA PHE A 141 0.75 12.06 -2.04
C PHE A 141 1.59 10.91 -2.60
N LYS A 142 2.69 10.58 -1.90
CA LYS A 142 3.74 9.67 -2.38
C LYS A 142 3.30 8.22 -2.51
N GLY A 143 2.22 7.84 -1.85
CA GLY A 143 1.66 6.50 -1.87
C GLY A 143 1.23 6.00 -0.51
N LEU A 144 0.82 4.75 -0.47
CA LEU A 144 0.36 4.07 0.73
C LEU A 144 1.19 2.82 0.99
N TYR A 145 1.45 2.55 2.26
CA TYR A 145 2.06 1.32 2.74
C TYR A 145 1.03 0.52 3.54
N ILE A 146 0.86 -0.73 3.22
CA ILE A 146 -0.09 -1.64 3.90
C ILE A 146 0.71 -2.67 4.68
N ALA A 147 0.45 -2.77 5.98
CA ALA A 147 1.11 -3.71 6.87
C ALA A 147 0.07 -4.47 7.72
N PRO A 148 0.44 -5.62 8.30
CA PRO A 148 -0.36 -6.22 9.37
C PRO A 148 -0.61 -5.20 10.48
N ASN A 149 -1.83 -5.17 11.01
CA ASN A 149 -2.18 -4.24 12.09
C ASN A 149 -1.50 -4.65 13.41
N PRO A 150 -0.61 -3.83 13.98
CA PRO A 150 0.10 -4.18 15.20
C PRO A 150 -0.83 -4.26 16.44
N GLU A 151 -1.98 -3.58 16.41
CA GLU A 151 -2.96 -3.63 17.49
C GLU A 151 -3.83 -4.90 17.46
N LYS A 152 -3.88 -5.58 16.30
CA LYS A 152 -4.63 -6.84 16.12
C LYS A 152 -3.76 -7.91 15.45
N PRO A 153 -2.63 -8.31 16.08
CA PRO A 153 -1.74 -9.30 15.49
C PRO A 153 -2.39 -10.67 15.45
N LEU A 154 -2.07 -11.47 14.45
CA LEU A 154 -2.37 -12.90 14.46
C LEU A 154 -1.48 -13.59 15.49
N THR A 155 -2.10 -14.18 16.51
CA THR A 155 -1.38 -14.83 17.62
C THR A 155 -1.36 -16.35 17.51
N GLU A 156 -2.27 -16.92 16.73
CA GLU A 156 -2.39 -18.36 16.55
C GLU A 156 -1.43 -18.84 15.45
N TYR A 157 -0.58 -19.80 15.81
CA TYR A 157 0.39 -20.38 14.87
C TYR A 157 -0.31 -21.12 13.72
N GLY A 158 0.20 -20.90 12.49
CA GLY A 158 -0.31 -21.54 11.28
C GLY A 158 -1.61 -20.94 10.76
N LYS A 159 -2.10 -19.86 11.36
CA LYS A 159 -3.26 -19.10 10.89
C LYS A 159 -2.85 -17.90 10.03
N GLY A 160 -3.80 -17.46 9.23
CA GLY A 160 -3.59 -16.36 8.29
C GLY A 160 -3.06 -16.81 6.95
N THR A 161 -3.01 -15.90 6.02
CA THR A 161 -2.56 -16.17 4.66
C THR A 161 -1.71 -15.05 4.10
N ILE A 162 -0.87 -15.39 3.13
CA ILE A 162 -0.25 -14.44 2.21
C ILE A 162 -1.15 -14.40 0.97
N PHE A 163 -1.46 -13.21 0.51
CA PHE A 163 -2.25 -13.03 -0.69
C PHE A 163 -1.56 -12.07 -1.68
N ALA A 164 -1.83 -12.26 -2.95
CA ALA A 164 -1.40 -11.35 -4.00
C ALA A 164 -2.58 -10.53 -4.51
N THR A 165 -2.33 -9.26 -4.81
CA THR A 165 -3.32 -8.35 -5.38
C THR A 165 -2.89 -7.88 -6.77
N GLU A 166 -3.86 -7.69 -7.66
CA GLU A 166 -3.64 -7.02 -8.93
C GLU A 166 -3.79 -5.52 -8.75
N LEU A 167 -2.70 -4.78 -8.96
CA LEU A 167 -2.68 -3.34 -8.70
C LEU A 167 -3.46 -2.51 -9.73
N THR A 168 -3.56 -2.97 -10.97
CA THR A 168 -4.25 -2.25 -12.06
C THR A 168 -5.69 -1.86 -11.73
N TYR A 169 -6.37 -2.68 -10.90
CA TYR A 169 -7.74 -2.45 -10.48
C TYR A 169 -7.87 -2.16 -9.00
N SER A 170 -6.75 -1.94 -8.32
CA SER A 170 -6.72 -1.63 -6.89
C SER A 170 -6.53 -0.13 -6.68
N GLY A 171 -7.12 0.41 -5.63
CA GLY A 171 -7.05 1.84 -5.35
C GLY A 171 -7.73 2.24 -4.06
N LEU A 172 -7.54 3.51 -3.70
CA LEU A 172 -8.26 4.17 -2.61
C LEU A 172 -9.49 4.88 -3.17
N SER A 173 -10.67 4.52 -2.72
CA SER A 173 -11.92 5.22 -3.01
C SER A 173 -12.30 6.11 -1.84
N VAL A 174 -12.57 7.38 -2.13
CA VAL A 174 -13.01 8.37 -1.16
C VAL A 174 -14.38 8.87 -1.56
N TYR A 175 -15.32 8.81 -0.64
CA TYR A 175 -16.69 9.28 -0.85
C TYR A 175 -16.98 10.46 0.04
N GLY A 176 -17.70 11.41 -0.52
CA GLY A 176 -18.09 12.63 0.17
C GLY A 176 -19.30 13.29 -0.44
N ARG A 177 -19.71 14.36 0.19
CA ARG A 177 -20.76 15.26 -0.30
C ARG A 177 -20.21 16.66 -0.39
N ASN A 178 -20.79 17.49 -1.21
CA ASN A 178 -20.44 18.92 -1.27
C ASN A 178 -21.67 19.79 -0.99
N ARG A 179 -21.42 21.07 -0.80
CA ARG A 179 -22.45 22.06 -0.49
C ARG A 179 -22.80 22.92 -1.69
N VAL A 180 -23.99 23.50 -1.65
CA VAL A 180 -24.40 24.56 -2.60
C VAL A 180 -23.62 25.83 -2.30
N LYS A 181 -23.00 26.46 -3.30
CA LYS A 181 -22.15 27.65 -3.11
C LYS A 181 -22.96 28.87 -2.61
N ASP A 182 -24.16 29.04 -3.16
CA ASP A 182 -25.03 30.17 -2.81
C ASP A 182 -25.79 29.96 -1.50
N ASP A 183 -25.92 28.71 -1.07
CA ASP A 183 -26.49 28.34 0.23
C ASP A 183 -25.74 27.14 0.84
N PRO A 184 -24.69 27.37 1.62
CA PRO A 184 -23.89 26.31 2.22
C PRO A 184 -24.61 25.44 3.25
N SER A 185 -25.84 25.75 3.62
CA SER A 185 -26.65 24.89 4.46
C SER A 185 -27.17 23.65 3.71
N LEU A 186 -27.23 23.73 2.39
CA LEU A 186 -27.74 22.68 1.52
C LEU A 186 -26.63 21.79 0.98
N ILE A 187 -26.92 20.50 0.87
CA ILE A 187 -26.07 19.53 0.16
C ILE A 187 -26.41 19.56 -1.33
N LYS A 188 -25.37 19.63 -2.18
CA LYS A 188 -25.53 19.65 -3.62
C LYS A 188 -25.44 18.26 -4.22
N ASP A 189 -24.30 17.59 -4.04
CA ASP A 189 -23.99 16.31 -4.70
C ASP A 189 -23.35 15.33 -3.73
N THR A 190 -23.50 14.03 -4.02
CA THR A 190 -22.67 12.95 -3.49
C THR A 190 -21.61 12.60 -4.53
N ILE A 191 -20.36 12.53 -4.11
CA ILE A 191 -19.20 12.39 -4.99
C ILE A 191 -18.34 11.23 -4.51
N GLY A 192 -17.81 10.45 -5.46
CA GLY A 192 -16.81 9.44 -5.20
C GLY A 192 -15.61 9.62 -6.14
N MET A 193 -14.41 9.51 -5.61
CA MET A 193 -13.16 9.55 -6.37
C MET A 193 -12.33 8.31 -6.06
N VAL A 194 -11.76 7.70 -7.11
CA VAL A 194 -10.85 6.56 -6.99
C VAL A 194 -9.45 7.02 -7.34
N TYR A 195 -8.51 6.77 -6.43
CA TYR A 195 -7.08 6.94 -6.62
C TYR A 195 -6.48 5.56 -6.87
N TYR A 196 -6.25 5.22 -8.13
CA TYR A 196 -5.69 3.92 -8.50
C TYR A 196 -4.23 3.82 -8.09
N PHE A 197 -3.80 2.63 -7.63
CA PHE A 197 -2.42 2.36 -7.23
C PHE A 197 -1.50 2.13 -8.43
N TYR A 198 -2.07 1.92 -9.59
CA TYR A 198 -1.35 1.74 -10.84
C TYR A 198 -2.06 2.47 -11.97
N GLU A 199 -1.30 3.27 -12.71
CA GLU A 199 -1.76 3.91 -13.94
C GLU A 199 -0.79 3.61 -15.07
N SER A 200 -1.29 3.05 -16.18
CA SER A 200 -0.47 2.79 -17.36
C SER A 200 -0.26 4.08 -18.17
N GLY A 201 0.94 4.29 -18.68
CA GLY A 201 1.27 5.40 -19.56
C GLY A 201 1.56 6.72 -18.86
N THR A 202 1.79 6.72 -17.55
CA THR A 202 2.28 7.90 -16.82
C THR A 202 3.78 8.05 -16.98
N GLU A 203 4.28 9.30 -16.96
CA GLU A 203 5.72 9.60 -16.96
C GLU A 203 6.39 9.14 -15.67
N PHE A 204 5.64 9.05 -14.59
CA PHE A 204 6.09 8.56 -13.29
C PHE A 204 5.80 7.06 -13.21
N GLY A 205 6.85 6.30 -12.95
CA GLY A 205 6.69 4.85 -12.78
C GLY A 205 5.91 4.51 -11.52
N ASN A 206 5.08 3.50 -11.64
CA ASN A 206 4.40 2.93 -10.49
C ASN A 206 5.39 2.08 -9.71
N VAL A 207 5.61 2.41 -8.45
CA VAL A 207 6.48 1.65 -7.55
C VAL A 207 5.63 0.73 -6.70
N SER A 208 5.91 -0.57 -6.77
CA SER A 208 5.30 -1.56 -5.89
C SER A 208 6.41 -2.38 -5.23
N VAL A 209 6.43 -2.41 -3.92
CA VAL A 209 7.42 -3.12 -3.13
C VAL A 209 6.72 -4.02 -2.14
N ASN A 210 7.10 -5.30 -2.13
CA ASN A 210 6.68 -6.24 -1.11
C ASN A 210 7.82 -6.46 -0.12
N THR A 211 7.51 -6.36 1.17
CA THR A 211 8.45 -6.67 2.24
C THR A 211 7.99 -7.93 2.97
N ILE A 212 8.91 -8.83 3.28
CA ILE A 212 8.63 -10.08 3.99
C ILE A 212 9.55 -10.15 5.20
N THR A 213 8.93 -10.17 6.37
CA THR A 213 9.65 -10.39 7.64
C THR A 213 9.33 -11.77 8.17
N HIS A 214 10.36 -12.53 8.51
CA HIS A 214 10.23 -13.83 9.14
C HIS A 214 10.47 -13.72 10.64
N ASP A 215 9.46 -14.00 11.44
CA ASP A 215 9.58 -14.11 12.89
C ASP A 215 9.79 -15.58 13.30
N TYR A 216 11.01 -15.90 13.66
CA TYR A 216 11.38 -17.23 14.11
C TYR A 216 11.32 -17.40 15.63
N THR A 217 10.97 -16.37 16.38
CA THR A 217 10.98 -16.39 17.85
C THR A 217 9.96 -17.37 18.44
N LYS A 218 8.91 -17.67 17.70
CA LYS A 218 7.85 -18.60 18.08
C LYS A 218 8.13 -20.05 17.65
N TYR A 219 9.19 -20.30 16.89
CA TYR A 219 9.60 -21.65 16.55
C TYR A 219 10.22 -22.33 17.78
N ASN A 220 9.93 -23.63 17.92
CA ASN A 220 10.56 -24.45 18.94
C ASN A 220 12.08 -24.34 18.77
N PRO A 221 12.83 -23.87 19.78
CA PRO A 221 14.29 -23.69 19.67
C PRO A 221 15.02 -24.97 19.24
N ALA A 222 14.54 -26.13 19.66
CA ALA A 222 15.10 -27.42 19.27
C ALA A 222 15.01 -27.68 17.76
N THR A 223 13.89 -27.28 17.12
CA THR A 223 13.72 -27.43 15.68
C THR A 223 14.56 -26.43 14.91
N ALA A 224 14.69 -25.21 15.43
CA ALA A 224 15.50 -24.17 14.79
C ALA A 224 17.01 -24.46 14.90
N GLU A 225 17.46 -25.06 15.99
CA GLU A 225 18.86 -25.51 16.12
C GLU A 225 19.15 -26.69 15.21
N ASN A 226 18.26 -27.65 15.10
CA ASN A 226 18.42 -28.81 14.22
C ASN A 226 18.52 -28.37 12.74
N VAL A 227 17.70 -27.41 12.30
CA VAL A 227 17.78 -26.86 10.94
C VAL A 227 19.09 -26.09 10.72
N LYS A 228 19.62 -25.38 11.72
CA LYS A 228 20.92 -24.72 11.63
C LYS A 228 22.07 -25.71 11.53
N ILE A 229 22.00 -26.80 12.28
CA ILE A 229 22.99 -27.88 12.27
C ILE A 229 22.99 -28.56 10.89
N GLU A 230 21.83 -28.92 10.36
CA GLU A 230 21.72 -29.55 9.03
C GLU A 230 22.24 -28.63 7.91
N ILE A 231 21.98 -27.31 7.97
CA ILE A 231 22.50 -26.36 7.01
C ILE A 231 24.01 -26.17 7.17
N ALA A 232 24.54 -26.19 8.37
CA ALA A 232 25.98 -26.09 8.61
C ALA A 232 26.69 -27.34 8.11
N GLU A 233 26.19 -28.55 8.42
CA GLU A 233 26.72 -29.83 7.94
C GLU A 233 26.63 -29.96 6.39
N ALA A 234 25.56 -29.45 5.78
CA ALA A 234 25.39 -29.43 4.33
C ALA A 234 26.33 -28.44 3.62
N ARG A 235 26.92 -27.48 4.34
CA ARG A 235 27.86 -26.48 3.78
C ARG A 235 29.33 -26.87 3.95
N GLU A 236 29.65 -27.81 4.82
CA GLU A 236 31.00 -28.33 4.90
C GLU A 236 31.23 -29.29 3.74
N PRO A 237 32.16 -28.98 2.81
CA PRO A 237 32.49 -29.93 1.75
C PRO A 237 33.06 -31.19 2.38
N LYS A 238 32.47 -32.35 2.06
CA LYS A 238 33.05 -33.63 2.46
C LYS A 238 34.47 -33.72 1.87
N PRO A 239 35.47 -34.15 2.68
CA PRO A 239 36.88 -34.07 2.27
C PRO A 239 37.23 -34.80 0.98
N ASP A 240 36.36 -35.62 0.42
CA ASP A 240 36.61 -36.47 -0.75
C ASP A 240 35.69 -36.18 -1.95
N GLU A 241 34.86 -35.14 -1.93
CA GLU A 241 34.12 -34.72 -3.13
C GLU A 241 34.88 -33.61 -3.86
N GLU A 242 35.64 -34.00 -4.92
CA GLU A 242 36.12 -33.07 -5.92
C GLU A 242 34.94 -32.23 -6.45
N ASP A 243 35.11 -30.91 -6.41
CA ASP A 243 34.13 -29.94 -6.90
C ASP A 243 33.88 -30.16 -8.41
N LYS A 244 32.88 -30.97 -8.72
CA LYS A 244 32.42 -31.24 -10.09
C LYS A 244 31.42 -30.20 -10.61
N ARG A 245 31.55 -28.95 -10.19
CA ARG A 245 30.78 -27.90 -10.86
C ARG A 245 31.30 -27.75 -12.30
N PRO A 246 30.43 -27.90 -13.31
CA PRO A 246 30.85 -27.62 -14.69
C PRO A 246 31.22 -26.14 -14.78
N ASP A 247 32.40 -25.88 -15.34
CA ASP A 247 32.83 -24.54 -15.72
C ASP A 247 31.72 -23.93 -16.61
N ASN A 248 31.10 -22.89 -16.11
CA ASN A 248 30.10 -22.17 -16.88
C ASN A 248 30.83 -21.27 -17.87
N PRO A 249 30.61 -21.40 -19.22
CA PRO A 249 31.26 -20.60 -20.23
C PRO A 249 30.90 -19.12 -20.19
#